data_e9af61d7224e7cb55fed896b83a3bba5
#
_entry.id   e9af61d7224e7cb55fed896b83a3bba5
#
_cell.length_a   1.000
_cell.length_b   1.000
_cell.length_c   1.000
_cell.angle_alpha   90.00
_cell.angle_beta   90.00
_cell.angle_gamma   90.00
#
_symmetry.space_group_name_H-M   'P 1'
#
loop_
_entity.id
_entity.type
_entity.pdbx_description
1 polymer ?
#
loop_
_entity_poly.entity_id
_entity_poly.type
_entity_poly.pdbx_seq_one_letter_code
_entity_poly.pdbx_strand_id
1 'polypeptide(L)'
;MNLEDNFYTISKASQIIGVKAHVLRFWEKKIKLAKPNKLFNGRRYYSSLDIKNLQLIKKLLYDEGFTIKGAINFINNENVKNNKSEDNREKISYISNLISEGNNLLKKHII
;
A
#
# COMPACT_ATOMS: atom_id res chain seq x y z
N MET A 1 -19.43 0.28 17.07
CA MET A 1 -18.59 0.94 16.08
C MET A 1 -17.81 -0.07 15.29
N ASN A 2 -17.80 0.12 14.01
CA ASN A 2 -17.03 -0.77 13.15
C ASN A 2 -15.57 -0.41 13.17
N LEU A 3 -14.74 -1.43 13.21
CA LEU A 3 -13.31 -1.21 13.09
C LEU A 3 -12.95 -0.60 11.75
N GLU A 4 -13.77 -0.88 10.74
CA GLU A 4 -13.53 -0.36 9.41
C GLU A 4 -13.67 1.15 9.34
N ASP A 5 -14.45 1.72 10.25
CA ASP A 5 -14.64 3.15 10.29
C ASP A 5 -13.53 3.87 11.03
N ASN A 6 -12.63 3.12 11.63
CA ASN A 6 -11.52 3.73 12.34
C ASN A 6 -10.49 4.27 11.38
N PHE A 7 -9.92 5.39 11.80
CA PHE A 7 -8.81 5.98 11.07
C PHE A 7 -7.59 5.95 11.97
N TYR A 8 -6.45 5.79 11.37
CA TYR A 8 -5.18 5.71 12.09
C TYR A 8 -4.38 6.95 11.81
N THR A 9 -3.75 7.48 12.86
CA THR A 9 -2.80 8.58 12.68
C THR A 9 -1.56 8.05 11.98
N ILE A 10 -0.73 8.97 11.49
CA ILE A 10 0.52 8.56 10.85
C ILE A 10 1.42 7.83 11.85
N SER A 11 1.37 8.22 13.11
CA SER A 11 2.16 7.55 14.13
C SER A 11 1.72 6.09 14.29
N LYS A 12 0.40 5.86 14.32
CA LYS A 12 -0.11 4.51 14.44
C LYS A 12 0.15 3.71 13.17
N ALA A 13 -0.03 4.34 12.01
CA ALA A 13 0.26 3.69 10.74
C ALA A 13 1.72 3.27 10.68
N SER A 14 2.60 4.14 11.14
CA SER A 14 4.03 3.84 11.21
C SER A 14 4.28 2.58 12.02
N GLN A 15 3.62 2.47 13.16
CA GLN A 15 3.78 1.29 13.98
C GLN A 15 3.27 0.02 13.31
N ILE A 16 2.11 0.13 12.69
CA ILE A 16 1.50 -1.04 12.04
C ILE A 16 2.35 -1.50 10.86
N ILE A 17 2.79 -0.57 10.05
CA ILE A 17 3.56 -0.90 8.84
C ILE A 17 4.98 -1.30 9.19
N GLY A 18 5.52 -0.73 10.25
CA GLY A 18 6.89 -1.02 10.65
C GLY A 18 7.91 -0.17 9.94
N VAL A 19 7.55 1.03 9.54
CA VAL A 19 8.49 2.00 8.98
C VAL A 19 8.28 3.32 9.70
N LYS A 20 9.28 4.18 9.64
CA LYS A 20 9.20 5.44 10.35
C LYS A 20 8.25 6.40 9.66
N ALA A 21 7.69 7.32 10.44
CA ALA A 21 6.70 8.25 9.92
C ALA A 21 7.25 9.06 8.76
N HIS A 22 8.52 9.46 8.81
CA HIS A 22 9.06 10.27 7.72
C HIS A 22 9.17 9.46 6.43
N VAL A 23 9.28 8.14 6.53
CA VAL A 23 9.27 7.28 5.35
C VAL A 23 7.89 7.30 4.73
N LEU A 24 6.85 7.21 5.54
CA LEU A 24 5.48 7.28 5.02
C LEU A 24 5.21 8.61 4.34
N ARG A 25 5.71 9.70 4.91
CA ARG A 25 5.57 11.02 4.29
C ARG A 25 6.30 11.08 2.96
N PHE A 26 7.47 10.45 2.90
CA PHE A 26 8.23 10.40 1.65
C PHE A 26 7.47 9.62 0.59
N TRP A 27 6.92 8.46 0.97
CA TRP A 27 6.12 7.67 0.02
C TRP A 27 4.93 8.47 -0.50
N GLU A 28 4.29 9.21 0.38
CA GLU A 28 3.14 10.01 -0.01
C GLU A 28 3.49 10.98 -1.13
N LYS A 29 4.69 11.56 -1.06
CA LYS A 29 5.13 12.50 -2.08
C LYS A 29 5.41 11.82 -3.40
N LYS A 30 5.84 10.57 -3.38
CA LYS A 30 6.29 9.89 -4.58
C LYS A 30 5.25 8.94 -5.16
N ILE A 31 4.43 8.35 -4.31
CA ILE A 31 3.52 7.29 -4.72
C ILE A 31 2.10 7.72 -4.38
N LYS A 32 1.28 7.82 -5.42
CA LYS A 32 -0.10 8.24 -5.22
C LYS A 32 -0.86 7.32 -4.29
N LEU A 33 -0.62 6.03 -4.40
CA LEU A 33 -1.30 5.03 -3.58
C LEU A 33 -1.01 5.21 -2.10
N ALA A 34 0.09 5.89 -1.76
CA ALA A 34 0.47 6.07 -0.37
C ALA A 34 -0.23 7.24 0.31
N LYS A 35 -1.02 8.00 -0.42
CA LYS A 35 -1.68 9.16 0.16
C LYS A 35 -2.78 8.73 1.11
N PRO A 36 -2.92 9.41 2.25
CA PRO A 36 -3.98 9.06 3.18
C PRO A 36 -5.34 9.42 2.61
N ASN A 37 -6.33 8.64 3.04
CA ASN A 37 -7.69 8.85 2.58
C ASN A 37 -8.24 10.19 3.07
N LYS A 38 -7.80 10.64 4.22
CA LYS A 38 -8.32 11.84 4.83
C LYS A 38 -7.23 12.73 5.36
N LEU A 39 -7.40 14.04 5.13
CA LEU A 39 -6.63 15.07 5.79
C LEU A 39 -7.62 15.94 6.55
N PHE A 40 -7.36 16.15 7.82
CA PHE A 40 -8.21 16.98 8.65
C PHE A 40 -7.34 17.85 9.54
N ASN A 41 -7.51 19.14 9.42
CA ASN A 41 -6.71 20.11 10.20
C ASN A 41 -5.22 19.86 10.02
N GLY A 42 -4.81 19.55 8.80
CA GLY A 42 -3.40 19.31 8.51
C GLY A 42 -2.88 17.97 8.96
N ARG A 43 -3.74 17.13 9.55
CA ARG A 43 -3.31 15.82 10.03
C ARG A 43 -3.73 14.74 9.05
N ARG A 44 -2.89 13.72 8.94
CA ARG A 44 -3.15 12.57 8.08
C ARG A 44 -3.90 11.50 8.85
N TYR A 45 -4.97 10.99 8.22
CA TYR A 45 -5.75 9.90 8.79
C TYR A 45 -5.86 8.81 7.75
N TYR A 46 -5.39 7.63 8.12
CA TYR A 46 -5.30 6.48 7.22
C TYR A 46 -6.43 5.52 7.53
N SER A 47 -7.19 5.16 6.51
CA SER A 47 -8.23 4.14 6.64
C SER A 47 -7.59 2.74 6.66
N SER A 48 -8.41 1.73 6.92
CA SER A 48 -7.93 0.35 6.85
C SER A 48 -7.40 0.03 5.47
N LEU A 49 -8.08 0.53 4.44
CA LEU A 49 -7.62 0.33 3.07
C LEU A 49 -6.29 1.02 2.83
N ASP A 50 -6.14 2.22 3.37
CA ASP A 50 -4.87 2.93 3.25
C ASP A 50 -3.75 2.13 3.87
N ILE A 51 -4.01 1.50 5.01
CA ILE A 51 -3.01 0.67 5.66
C ILE A 51 -2.60 -0.48 4.76
N LYS A 52 -3.58 -1.12 4.13
CA LYS A 52 -3.28 -2.21 3.19
C LYS A 52 -2.45 -1.73 2.02
N ASN A 53 -2.75 -0.53 1.53
CA ASN A 53 -1.97 0.05 0.44
C ASN A 53 -0.53 0.30 0.86
N LEU A 54 -0.35 0.78 2.07
CA LEU A 54 1.01 1.02 2.58
C LEU A 54 1.75 -0.30 2.77
N GLN A 55 1.06 -1.34 3.20
CA GLN A 55 1.67 -2.64 3.33
C GLN A 55 2.12 -3.18 1.99
N LEU A 56 1.31 -2.95 0.96
CA LEU A 56 1.68 -3.36 -0.40
C LEU A 56 2.94 -2.62 -0.85
N ILE A 57 2.99 -1.32 -0.62
CA ILE A 57 4.15 -0.53 -1.00
C ILE A 57 5.39 -1.03 -0.29
N LYS A 58 5.27 -1.28 1.02
CA LYS A 58 6.41 -1.80 1.77
C LYS A 58 6.88 -3.13 1.19
N LYS A 59 5.95 -3.99 0.86
CA LYS A 59 6.30 -5.28 0.29
C LYS A 59 7.06 -5.12 -1.01
N LEU A 60 6.58 -4.25 -1.88
CA LEU A 60 7.25 -4.02 -3.15
C LEU A 60 8.66 -3.50 -2.95
N LEU A 61 8.83 -2.55 -2.06
CA LEU A 61 10.13 -1.90 -1.89
C LEU A 61 11.10 -2.75 -1.07
N TYR A 62 10.62 -3.36 0.00
CA TYR A 62 11.51 -4.05 0.93
C TYR A 62 11.64 -5.53 0.64
N ASP A 63 10.55 -6.19 0.30
CA ASP A 63 10.59 -7.64 0.08
C ASP A 63 10.89 -7.99 -1.36
N GLU A 64 10.31 -7.24 -2.30
CA GLU A 64 10.48 -7.53 -3.71
C GLU A 64 11.64 -6.76 -4.33
N GLY A 65 12.18 -5.79 -3.62
CA GLY A 65 13.33 -5.06 -4.11
C GLY A 65 13.06 -4.04 -5.19
N PHE A 66 11.82 -3.62 -5.34
CA PHE A 66 11.48 -2.60 -6.33
C PHE A 66 12.06 -1.25 -5.92
N THR A 67 12.48 -0.47 -6.92
CA THR A 67 12.74 0.94 -6.69
C THR A 67 11.40 1.66 -6.57
N ILE A 68 11.46 2.91 -6.11
CA ILE A 68 10.24 3.72 -6.06
C ILE A 68 9.60 3.80 -7.44
N LYS A 69 10.40 4.08 -8.46
CA LYS A 69 9.89 4.17 -9.82
C LYS A 69 9.31 2.83 -10.28
N GLY A 70 10.00 1.75 -9.97
CA GLY A 70 9.52 0.43 -10.34
C GLY A 70 8.22 0.08 -9.66
N ALA A 71 8.11 0.44 -8.39
CA ALA A 71 6.88 0.20 -7.65
C ALA A 71 5.72 1.00 -8.25
N ILE A 72 5.97 2.25 -8.61
CA ILE A 72 4.94 3.08 -9.23
C ILE A 72 4.50 2.46 -10.55
N ASN A 73 5.45 2.03 -11.35
CA ASN A 73 5.15 1.41 -12.64
C ASN A 73 4.33 0.12 -12.44
N PHE A 74 4.72 -0.67 -11.47
CA PHE A 74 3.99 -1.90 -11.18
C PHE A 74 2.54 -1.61 -10.82
N ILE A 75 2.34 -0.66 -9.92
CA ILE A 75 1.00 -0.30 -9.47
C ILE A 75 0.18 0.26 -10.62
N ASN A 76 0.77 1.14 -11.41
CA ASN A 76 0.07 1.75 -12.53
C ASN A 76 -0.27 0.72 -13.61
N ASN A 77 0.63 -0.19 -13.88
CA ASN A 77 0.38 -1.22 -14.87
C ASN A 77 -0.76 -2.14 -14.45
N GLU A 78 -0.81 -2.49 -13.18
CA GLU A 78 -1.91 -3.31 -12.69
C GLU A 78 -3.21 -2.55 -12.78
N ASN A 79 -3.19 -1.27 -12.47
CA ASN A 79 -4.39 -0.45 -12.61
C ASN A 79 -4.84 -0.35 -14.06
N VAL A 80 -3.90 -0.21 -14.98
CA VAL A 80 -4.22 -0.15 -16.39
C VAL A 80 -4.81 -1.47 -16.88
N LYS A 81 -4.19 -2.58 -16.48
CA LYS A 81 -4.68 -3.90 -16.88
C LYS A 81 -6.09 -4.14 -16.36
N ASN A 82 -6.39 -3.64 -15.20
CA ASN A 82 -7.68 -3.83 -14.58
C ASN A 82 -8.61 -2.66 -14.83
N ASN A 83 -8.24 -1.79 -15.75
CA ASN A 83 -8.99 -0.56 -15.99
C ASN A 83 -10.39 -0.79 -16.53
N LYS A 84 -10.62 -1.95 -17.12
CA LYS A 84 -11.93 -2.28 -17.62
C LYS A 84 -12.90 -2.66 -16.51
N SER A 85 -12.37 -3.00 -15.36
CA SER A 85 -13.18 -3.27 -14.18
C SER A 85 -13.60 -1.95 -13.56
N GLU A 86 -14.86 -1.86 -13.19
CA GLU A 86 -15.35 -0.66 -12.51
C GLU A 86 -15.12 -0.69 -11.02
N ASP A 87 -14.72 -1.81 -10.49
CA ASP A 87 -14.61 -1.97 -9.05
C ASP A 87 -13.16 -1.78 -8.60
N ASN A 88 -12.91 -0.63 -8.00
CA ASN A 88 -11.58 -0.34 -7.49
C ASN A 88 -11.17 -1.28 -6.37
N ARG A 89 -12.14 -1.76 -5.60
CA ARG A 89 -11.82 -2.69 -4.53
C ARG A 89 -11.30 -4.00 -5.09
N GLU A 90 -11.86 -4.45 -6.19
CA GLU A 90 -11.38 -5.66 -6.85
C GLU A 90 -9.96 -5.49 -7.34
N LYS A 91 -9.65 -4.32 -7.90
CA LYS A 91 -8.30 -4.06 -8.37
C LYS A 91 -7.28 -4.16 -7.26
N ILE A 92 -7.58 -3.53 -6.14
CA ILE A 92 -6.67 -3.52 -5.01
C ILE A 92 -6.54 -4.92 -4.43
N SER A 93 -7.65 -5.63 -4.34
CA SER A 93 -7.65 -7.00 -3.84
C SER A 93 -6.80 -7.90 -4.72
N TYR A 94 -6.92 -7.74 -6.03
CA TYR A 94 -6.15 -8.51 -6.98
C TYR A 94 -4.66 -8.27 -6.83
N ILE A 95 -4.27 -7.02 -6.71
CA ILE A 95 -2.86 -6.68 -6.53
C ILE A 95 -2.32 -7.29 -5.24
N SER A 96 -3.08 -7.19 -4.17
CA SER A 96 -2.68 -7.75 -2.89
C SER A 96 -2.50 -9.27 -2.99
N ASN A 97 -3.40 -9.93 -3.68
CA ASN A 97 -3.32 -11.38 -3.83
C ASN A 97 -2.09 -11.77 -4.63
N LEU A 98 -1.80 -11.03 -5.70
CA LEU A 98 -0.62 -11.31 -6.50
C LEU A 98 0.65 -11.20 -5.67
N ILE A 99 0.75 -10.16 -4.88
CA ILE A 99 1.92 -9.97 -4.04
C ILE A 99 2.03 -11.10 -3.02
N SER A 100 0.91 -11.50 -2.43
CA SER A 100 0.92 -12.59 -1.45
C SER A 100 1.40 -13.88 -2.09
N GLU A 101 0.90 -14.18 -3.28
CA GLU A 101 1.32 -15.39 -3.98
C GLU A 101 2.79 -15.33 -4.37
N GLY A 102 3.21 -14.18 -4.87
CA GLY A 102 4.60 -13.98 -5.22
C GLY A 102 5.50 -14.16 -4.01
N ASN A 103 5.06 -13.64 -2.89
CA ASN A 103 5.82 -13.76 -1.66
C ASN A 103 5.98 -15.21 -1.25
N ASN A 104 4.92 -16.00 -1.38
CA ASN A 104 4.98 -17.42 -1.06
C ASN A 104 5.94 -18.16 -1.99
N LEU A 105 5.92 -17.82 -3.27
CA LEU A 105 6.83 -18.42 -4.22
C LEU A 105 8.27 -18.08 -3.89
N LEU A 106 8.50 -16.82 -3.51
CA LEU A 106 9.85 -16.43 -3.13
C LEU A 106 10.35 -17.20 -1.92
N LYS A 107 9.47 -17.42 -0.96
CA LYS A 107 9.85 -18.21 0.20
C LYS A 107 10.24 -19.62 -0.18
N LYS A 108 9.52 -20.21 -1.11
CA LYS A 108 9.85 -21.55 -1.59
C LYS A 108 11.19 -21.57 -2.27
N HIS A 109 11.51 -20.53 -3.03
CA HIS A 109 12.78 -20.46 -3.72
C HIS A 109 13.95 -20.26 -2.77
N ILE A 110 13.72 -19.50 -1.72
CA ILE A 110 14.77 -19.22 -0.75
C ILE A 110 15.12 -20.47 0.06
N ILE A 111 14.13 -21.27 0.35
CA ILE A 111 14.31 -22.49 1.10
C ILE A 111 14.93 -23.55 0.21
#